data_a0994f9e1ac58037866f87c2df86d2b8
#
_entry.id   a0994f9e1ac58037866f87c2df86d2b8
#
_cell.length_a   1.000
_cell.length_b   1.000
_cell.length_c   1.000
_cell.angle_alpha   90.00
_cell.angle_beta   90.00
_cell.angle_gamma   90.00
#
_symmetry.space_group_name_H-M   'P 1'
#
loop_
_entity.id
_entity.type
_entity.pdbx_description
1 polymer ?
#
loop_
_entity_poly.entity_id
_entity_poly.type
_entity_poly.pdbx_seq_one_letter_code
_entity_poly.pdbx_strand_id
1 'polypeptide(L)'
;MEVINQASIQEIINQYANQEMYIHLETTNGAYTAFRNGTPFTSGVFIRNGKVQYEHGKITGNNPYRVGLKMDLGWIYAEGLTHCHISDDQLLLAGLDDQGRLAVSFQLSPHPFK
;
A
#
# COMPACT_ATOMS: atom_id res chain seq x y z
N MET A 1 13.97 -6.44 -0.61
CA MET A 1 13.21 -5.33 -0.02
C MET A 1 13.82 -4.91 1.31
N GLU A 2 13.72 -3.66 1.61
CA GLU A 2 14.26 -3.08 2.85
C GLU A 2 13.13 -2.85 3.85
N VAL A 3 13.48 -2.79 5.13
CA VAL A 3 12.54 -2.36 6.16
C VAL A 3 12.21 -0.89 5.92
N ILE A 4 10.94 -0.52 6.11
CA ILE A 4 10.49 0.86 5.87
C ILE A 4 11.23 1.84 6.77
N ASN A 5 11.74 2.91 6.15
CA ASN A 5 12.17 4.12 6.84
C ASN A 5 11.05 5.15 6.66
N GLN A 6 10.39 5.51 7.74
CA GLN A 6 9.18 6.33 7.68
C GLN A 6 9.43 7.68 7.01
N ALA A 7 10.53 8.34 7.33
CA ALA A 7 10.82 9.66 6.80
C ALA A 7 11.06 9.63 5.29
N SER A 8 11.77 8.61 4.80
CA SER A 8 12.04 8.46 3.37
C SER A 8 10.76 8.21 2.58
N ILE A 9 9.88 7.36 3.11
CA ILE A 9 8.61 7.06 2.46
C ILE A 9 7.70 8.29 2.46
N GLN A 10 7.65 9.02 3.58
CA GLN A 10 6.85 10.25 3.65
C GLN A 10 7.30 11.27 2.59
N GLU A 11 8.60 11.40 2.37
CA GLU A 11 9.12 12.31 1.36
C GLU A 11 8.66 11.93 -0.05
N ILE A 12 8.69 10.64 -0.38
CA ILE A 12 8.24 10.16 -1.68
C ILE A 12 6.73 10.37 -1.85
N ILE A 13 5.95 10.08 -0.82
CA ILE A 13 4.51 10.31 -0.85
C ILE A 13 4.21 11.79 -1.12
N ASN A 14 4.97 12.69 -0.51
CA ASN A 14 4.82 14.12 -0.72
C ASN A 14 5.16 14.53 -2.16
N GLN A 15 6.18 13.92 -2.75
CA GLN A 15 6.58 14.21 -4.12
C GLN A 15 5.50 13.82 -5.14
N TYR A 16 4.75 12.76 -4.85
CA TYR A 16 3.73 12.26 -5.77
C TYR A 16 2.38 12.93 -5.59
N ALA A 17 2.22 13.79 -4.58
CA ALA A 17 0.94 14.47 -4.32
C ALA A 17 0.58 15.43 -5.46
N ASN A 18 -0.72 15.61 -5.67
CA ASN A 18 -1.28 16.54 -6.65
C ASN A 18 -0.91 16.20 -8.10
N GLN A 19 -0.67 14.92 -8.37
CA GLN A 19 -0.39 14.40 -9.70
C GLN A 19 -1.26 13.20 -9.96
N GLU A 20 -1.55 12.94 -11.23
CA GLU A 20 -2.23 11.69 -11.61
C GLU A 20 -1.27 10.53 -11.44
N MET A 21 -1.65 9.58 -10.60
CA MET A 21 -0.84 8.39 -10.30
C MET A 21 -1.65 7.15 -10.56
N TYR A 22 -0.97 6.03 -10.71
CA TYR A 22 -1.59 4.71 -10.80
C TYR A 22 -1.27 3.95 -9.52
N ILE A 23 -2.28 3.27 -8.99
CA ILE A 23 -2.15 2.51 -7.75
C ILE A 23 -2.37 1.04 -8.00
N HIS A 24 -1.57 0.21 -7.33
CA HIS A 24 -1.85 -1.20 -7.11
C HIS A 24 -2.04 -1.40 -5.62
N LEU A 25 -3.15 -1.99 -5.24
CA LEU A 25 -3.42 -2.32 -3.84
C LEU A 25 -4.02 -3.71 -3.78
N GLU A 26 -3.37 -4.59 -3.05
CA GLU A 26 -3.79 -5.96 -2.91
C GLU A 26 -3.66 -6.39 -1.47
N THR A 27 -4.70 -7.01 -0.93
CA THR A 27 -4.65 -7.62 0.40
C THR A 27 -5.06 -9.07 0.29
N THR A 28 -4.29 -9.96 0.94
CA THR A 28 -4.54 -11.40 0.90
C THR A 28 -4.84 -11.98 2.28
N ASN A 29 -4.56 -11.24 3.34
CA ASN A 29 -4.68 -11.75 4.70
C ASN A 29 -6.12 -12.13 5.08
N GLY A 30 -7.11 -11.38 4.58
CA GLY A 30 -8.51 -11.68 4.87
C GLY A 30 -8.94 -13.02 4.31
N ALA A 31 -8.66 -13.25 3.03
CA ALA A 31 -9.00 -14.51 2.37
C ALA A 31 -8.25 -15.69 3.00
N TYR A 32 -6.99 -15.51 3.30
CA TYR A 32 -6.18 -16.57 3.91
C TYR A 32 -6.69 -16.93 5.31
N THR A 33 -6.99 -15.91 6.10
CA THR A 33 -7.50 -16.13 7.46
C THR A 33 -8.84 -16.87 7.43
N ALA A 34 -9.73 -16.47 6.55
CA ALA A 34 -11.03 -17.13 6.40
C ALA A 34 -10.86 -18.58 5.98
N PHE A 35 -9.97 -18.86 5.03
CA PHE A 35 -9.69 -20.22 4.58
C PHE A 35 -9.17 -21.08 5.74
N ARG A 36 -8.20 -20.57 6.51
CA ARG A 36 -7.62 -21.31 7.65
C ARG A 36 -8.65 -21.62 8.73
N ASN A 37 -9.52 -20.68 9.00
CA ASN A 37 -10.49 -20.80 10.09
C ASN A 37 -11.79 -21.47 9.64
N GLY A 38 -11.91 -21.83 8.37
CA GLY A 38 -13.10 -22.44 7.85
C GLY A 38 -14.31 -21.52 7.84
N THR A 39 -14.09 -20.21 7.87
CA THR A 39 -15.20 -19.26 7.82
C THR A 39 -15.58 -18.97 6.37
N PRO A 40 -16.88 -18.75 6.09
CA PRO A 40 -17.31 -18.44 4.74
C PRO A 40 -17.08 -16.99 4.33
N PHE A 41 -16.72 -16.12 5.28
CA PHE A 41 -16.57 -14.70 5.02
C PHE A 41 -15.10 -14.37 4.81
N THR A 42 -14.80 -13.76 3.66
CA THR A 42 -13.49 -13.21 3.36
C THR A 42 -13.65 -11.74 3.00
N SER A 43 -12.64 -10.96 3.31
CA SER A 43 -12.56 -9.60 2.81
C SER A 43 -11.19 -9.41 2.19
N GLY A 44 -11.17 -8.77 1.05
CA GLY A 44 -9.93 -8.50 0.37
C GLY A 44 -10.12 -7.39 -0.63
N VAL A 45 -9.00 -6.84 -1.07
CA VAL A 45 -8.97 -5.77 -2.05
C VAL A 45 -7.99 -6.14 -3.13
N PHE A 46 -8.38 -5.92 -4.38
CA PHE A 46 -7.47 -6.01 -5.52
C PHE A 46 -7.76 -4.85 -6.46
N ILE A 47 -6.82 -3.92 -6.54
CA ILE A 47 -6.89 -2.79 -7.46
C ILE A 47 -5.62 -2.82 -8.29
N ARG A 48 -5.77 -2.87 -9.60
CA ARG A 48 -4.64 -2.81 -10.54
C ARG A 48 -4.86 -1.66 -11.50
N ASN A 49 -3.90 -0.74 -11.55
CA ASN A 49 -3.96 0.46 -12.39
C ASN A 49 -5.16 1.36 -12.09
N GLY A 50 -5.54 1.45 -10.81
CA GLY A 50 -6.49 2.48 -10.42
C GLY A 50 -5.86 3.85 -10.56
N LYS A 51 -6.56 4.78 -11.22
CA LYS A 51 -6.10 6.16 -11.33
C LYS A 51 -6.46 6.91 -10.06
N VAL A 52 -5.48 7.57 -9.46
CA VAL A 52 -5.69 8.36 -8.25
C VAL A 52 -4.93 9.66 -8.35
N GLN A 53 -5.47 10.67 -7.72
CA GLN A 53 -4.77 11.93 -7.49
C GLN A 53 -5.09 12.35 -6.07
N TYR A 54 -4.07 12.29 -5.21
CA TYR A 54 -4.27 12.66 -3.82
C TYR A 54 -3.61 14.01 -3.55
N GLU A 55 -4.25 14.80 -2.69
CA GLU A 55 -3.73 16.11 -2.30
C GLU A 55 -2.81 16.02 -1.09
N HIS A 56 -2.97 14.96 -0.29
CA HIS A 56 -2.22 14.77 0.94
C HIS A 56 -2.07 13.28 1.24
N GLY A 57 -0.88 12.87 1.59
CA GLY A 57 -0.62 11.50 1.99
C GLY A 57 0.24 11.46 3.23
N LYS A 58 0.04 10.44 4.07
CA LYS A 58 0.79 10.32 5.31
C LYS A 58 1.04 8.86 5.65
N ILE A 59 2.27 8.59 6.11
CA ILE A 59 2.63 7.31 6.69
C ILE A 59 2.72 7.46 8.22
N THR A 60 2.03 6.58 8.94
CA THR A 60 1.96 6.60 10.39
C THR A 60 2.20 5.21 10.94
N GLY A 61 2.46 5.12 12.24
CA GLY A 61 2.66 3.86 12.92
C GLY A 61 4.12 3.61 13.23
N ASN A 62 4.41 2.37 13.59
CA ASN A 62 5.76 1.95 13.95
C ASN A 62 5.89 0.44 13.73
N ASN A 63 6.18 0.07 12.50
CA ASN A 63 6.38 -1.33 12.09
C ASN A 63 5.41 -2.31 12.79
N PRO A 64 4.15 -2.46 12.30
CA PRO A 64 3.76 -2.07 10.94
C PRO A 64 3.32 -0.61 10.81
N TYR A 65 3.33 -0.16 9.57
CA TYR A 65 2.95 1.20 9.21
C TYR A 65 1.63 1.21 8.45
N ARG A 66 1.03 2.38 8.41
CA ARG A 66 -0.18 2.67 7.67
C ARG A 66 0.07 3.85 6.76
N VAL A 67 -0.37 3.75 5.51
CA VAL A 67 -0.37 4.88 4.58
C VAL A 67 -1.81 5.30 4.32
N GLY A 68 -2.08 6.59 4.44
CA GLY A 68 -3.36 7.19 4.06
C GLY A 68 -3.14 8.21 2.97
N LEU A 69 -3.96 8.14 1.92
CA LEU A 69 -3.94 9.09 0.81
C LEU A 69 -5.30 9.79 0.77
N LYS A 70 -5.29 11.11 0.96
CA LYS A 70 -6.53 11.90 0.91
C LYS A 70 -6.71 12.43 -0.50
N MET A 71 -7.81 12.05 -1.12
CA MET A 71 -8.23 12.55 -2.41
C MET A 71 -9.23 13.69 -2.22
N ASP A 72 -9.66 14.31 -3.31
CA ASP A 72 -10.71 15.32 -3.26
C ASP A 72 -11.93 14.81 -2.51
N LEU A 73 -12.33 13.57 -2.79
CA LEU A 73 -13.48 12.96 -2.11
C LEU A 73 -13.09 11.57 -1.65
N GLY A 74 -12.78 11.45 -0.37
CA GLY A 74 -12.48 10.15 0.22
C GLY A 74 -11.01 9.89 0.46
N TRP A 75 -10.74 8.68 0.95
CA TRP A 75 -9.41 8.26 1.38
C TRP A 75 -9.10 6.87 0.88
N ILE A 76 -7.82 6.60 0.64
CA ILE A 76 -7.30 5.25 0.47
C ILE A 76 -6.37 4.97 1.64
N TYR A 77 -6.54 3.82 2.27
CA TYR A 77 -5.67 3.37 3.36
C TYR A 77 -5.07 2.02 3.03
N ALA A 78 -3.79 1.87 3.32
CA ALA A 78 -3.11 0.58 3.31
C ALA A 78 -2.46 0.39 4.67
N GLU A 79 -2.72 -0.74 5.30
CA GLU A 79 -2.24 -1.03 6.65
C GLU A 79 -1.36 -2.26 6.67
N GLY A 80 -0.61 -2.44 7.76
CA GLY A 80 0.22 -3.62 7.94
C GLY A 80 1.50 -3.61 7.13
N LEU A 81 1.97 -2.44 6.73
CA LEU A 81 3.13 -2.30 5.85
C LEU A 81 4.43 -2.38 6.66
N THR A 82 5.37 -3.19 6.18
CA THR A 82 6.62 -3.47 6.90
C THR A 82 7.87 -3.19 6.08
N HIS A 83 7.81 -3.40 4.77
CA HIS A 83 8.96 -3.36 3.88
C HIS A 83 8.68 -2.48 2.67
N CYS A 84 9.75 -2.04 2.02
CA CYS A 84 9.65 -1.19 0.85
C CYS A 84 10.69 -1.53 -0.19
N HIS A 85 10.40 -1.13 -1.42
CA HIS A 85 11.37 -1.08 -2.50
C HIS A 85 11.12 0.22 -3.26
N ILE A 86 12.14 1.04 -3.38
CA ILE A 86 12.07 2.34 -4.04
C ILE A 86 12.88 2.24 -5.32
N SER A 87 12.24 2.56 -6.44
CA SER A 87 12.93 2.75 -7.71
C SER A 87 12.70 4.19 -8.16
N ASP A 88 13.33 4.57 -9.28
CA ASP A 88 13.38 5.98 -9.70
C ASP A 88 12.00 6.60 -9.87
N ASP A 89 11.01 5.81 -10.29
CA ASP A 89 9.69 6.32 -10.63
C ASP A 89 8.55 5.52 -9.99
N GLN A 90 8.85 4.62 -9.06
CA GLN A 90 7.83 3.80 -8.43
C GLN A 90 8.13 3.62 -6.95
N LEU A 91 7.07 3.56 -6.16
CA LEU A 91 7.12 3.20 -4.76
C LEU A 91 6.38 1.88 -4.58
N LEU A 92 7.07 0.90 -3.98
CA LEU A 92 6.44 -0.35 -3.58
C LEU A 92 6.53 -0.47 -2.07
N LEU A 93 5.39 -0.68 -1.42
CA LEU A 93 5.33 -1.02 0.00
C LEU A 93 4.67 -2.39 0.14
N ALA A 94 5.20 -3.20 1.01
CA ALA A 94 4.71 -4.55 1.24
C ALA A 94 4.53 -4.79 2.73
N GLY A 95 3.48 -5.52 3.06
CA GLY A 95 3.28 -6.05 4.41
C GLY A 95 3.58 -7.54 4.41
N LEU A 96 4.53 -7.95 5.23
CA LEU A 96 4.84 -9.36 5.40
C LEU A 96 4.31 -9.82 6.76
N ASP A 97 3.75 -11.03 6.80
CA ASP A 97 3.32 -11.61 8.06
C ASP A 97 4.52 -12.18 8.82
N ASP A 98 4.27 -12.74 10.00
CA ASP A 98 5.33 -13.30 10.86
C ASP A 98 6.01 -14.53 10.25
N GLN A 99 5.47 -15.09 9.17
CA GLN A 99 6.12 -16.17 8.43
C GLN A 99 6.79 -15.68 7.15
N GLY A 100 6.88 -14.36 6.96
CA GLY A 100 7.51 -13.76 5.80
C GLY A 100 6.67 -13.81 4.53
N ARG A 101 5.37 -14.12 4.62
CA ARG A 101 4.48 -14.17 3.47
C ARG A 101 3.88 -12.81 3.21
N LEU A 102 3.65 -12.53 1.93
CA LEU A 102 3.05 -11.26 1.51
C LEU A 102 1.58 -11.22 1.89
N ALA A 103 1.21 -10.25 2.71
CA ALA A 103 -0.18 -10.02 3.12
C ALA A 103 -0.77 -8.78 2.45
N VAL A 104 0.03 -7.76 2.21
CA VAL A 104 -0.40 -6.50 1.60
C VAL A 104 0.64 -6.07 0.58
N SER A 105 0.19 -5.63 -0.58
CA SER A 105 1.04 -4.98 -1.58
C SER A 105 0.41 -3.63 -1.95
N PHE A 106 1.22 -2.58 -1.89
CA PHE A 106 0.81 -1.22 -2.21
C PHE A 106 1.87 -0.62 -3.11
N GLN A 107 1.47 -0.17 -4.30
CA GLN A 107 2.41 0.43 -5.24
C GLN A 107 1.82 1.70 -5.81
N LEU A 108 2.67 2.71 -5.99
CA LEU A 108 2.34 3.96 -6.68
C LEU A 108 3.32 4.18 -7.82
N SER A 109 2.80 4.61 -8.96
CA SER A 109 3.61 4.90 -10.14
C SER A 109 2.97 6.03 -10.96
N PRO A 110 3.76 6.92 -11.57
CA PRO A 110 3.22 7.88 -12.55
C PRO A 110 2.83 7.24 -13.87
N HIS A 111 3.20 5.97 -14.07
CA HIS A 111 2.90 5.23 -15.30
C HIS A 111 2.13 3.96 -14.99
N PRO A 112 1.26 3.48 -15.90
CA PRO A 112 0.53 2.25 -15.66
C PRO A 112 1.46 1.05 -15.44
N PHE A 113 1.05 0.14 -14.57
CA PHE A 113 1.72 -1.14 -14.40
C PHE A 113 1.37 -2.08 -15.55
N LYS A 114 2.29 -2.93 -15.87
CA LYS A 114 2.07 -3.95 -16.90
C LYS A 114 1.23 -5.11 -16.43
#